data_bd54389e3d17be1c502dd91786cc1c08
#
_entry.id   bd54389e3d17be1c502dd91786cc1c08
#
_cell.length_a   1.000
_cell.length_b   1.000
_cell.length_c   1.000
_cell.angle_alpha   90.00
_cell.angle_beta   90.00
_cell.angle_gamma   90.00
#
_symmetry.space_group_name_H-M   'P 1'
#
loop_
_entity.id
_entity.type
_entity.pdbx_description
1 polymer ?
#
loop_
_entity_poly.entity_id
_entity_poly.type
_entity_poly.pdbx_seq_one_letter_code
_entity_poly.pdbx_strand_id
1 'polypeptide(L)'
;MIEFQTVKLKIREYLFSRTSVDSGHLAGEGSFFVPDGGLWFREAFQEFTVTRPAQFSSRVDGSVVYEILQPSDRDFREAEVLRQSIADLFQPPLLISGEGFYLQPTRIVPLASRLDRAWNIAALRIHFSAYPV
;
A
#
# COMPACT_ATOMS: atom_id res chain seq x y z
N MET A 1 -2.78 22.35 4.22
CA MET A 1 -2.35 21.14 4.93
C MET A 1 -2.74 19.91 4.13
N ILE A 2 -1.86 18.94 4.02
CA ILE A 2 -2.16 17.69 3.31
C ILE A 2 -3.04 16.81 4.21
N GLU A 3 -4.18 16.40 3.70
CA GLU A 3 -5.09 15.52 4.43
C GLU A 3 -4.68 14.06 4.25
N PHE A 4 -4.65 13.31 5.36
CA PHE A 4 -4.27 11.90 5.34
C PHE A 4 -5.16 11.07 4.43
N GLN A 5 -6.46 11.34 4.44
CA GLN A 5 -7.41 10.62 3.59
C GLN A 5 -7.11 10.81 2.11
N THR A 6 -6.74 12.02 1.71
CA THR A 6 -6.37 12.32 0.33
C THR A 6 -5.12 11.57 -0.10
N VAL A 7 -4.13 11.45 0.80
CA VAL A 7 -2.92 10.67 0.55
C VAL A 7 -3.26 9.19 0.37
N LYS A 8 -4.06 8.62 1.25
CA LYS A 8 -4.50 7.22 1.16
C LYS A 8 -5.20 6.93 -0.16
N LEU A 9 -6.13 7.79 -0.54
CA LEU A 9 -6.88 7.62 -1.79
C LEU A 9 -5.97 7.70 -3.01
N LYS A 10 -4.96 8.56 -2.99
CA LYS A 10 -4.01 8.69 -4.10
C LYS A 10 -3.13 7.46 -4.27
N ILE A 11 -2.66 6.89 -3.16
CA ILE A 11 -1.89 5.65 -3.18
C ILE A 11 -2.74 4.51 -3.75
N ARG A 12 -3.97 4.39 -3.27
CA ARG A 12 -4.90 3.35 -3.70
C ARG A 12 -5.25 3.49 -5.18
N GLU A 13 -5.52 4.70 -5.65
CA GLU A 13 -5.76 5.00 -7.07
C GLU A 13 -4.58 4.58 -7.94
N TYR A 14 -3.37 4.91 -7.52
CA TYR A 14 -2.16 4.55 -8.25
C TYR A 14 -2.01 3.03 -8.34
N LEU A 15 -2.26 2.31 -7.25
CA LEU A 15 -2.22 0.86 -7.20
C LEU A 15 -3.25 0.24 -8.16
N PHE A 16 -4.51 0.67 -8.09
CA PHE A 16 -5.58 0.11 -8.89
C PHE A 16 -5.40 0.36 -10.38
N SER A 17 -4.86 1.50 -10.77
CA SER A 17 -4.70 1.85 -12.17
C SER A 17 -3.58 1.10 -12.88
N ARG A 18 -2.67 0.45 -12.13
CA ARG A 18 -1.44 -0.14 -12.70
C ARG A 18 -1.20 -1.59 -12.31
N THR A 19 -2.08 -2.18 -11.52
CA THR A 19 -1.98 -3.59 -11.16
C THR A 19 -3.32 -4.28 -11.36
N SER A 20 -3.35 -5.59 -11.15
CA SER A 20 -4.60 -6.36 -11.16
C SER A 20 -5.40 -6.23 -9.87
N VAL A 21 -4.87 -5.50 -8.88
CA VAL A 21 -5.61 -5.23 -7.64
C VAL A 21 -6.75 -4.29 -7.93
N ASP A 22 -7.94 -4.63 -7.46
CA ASP A 22 -9.12 -3.80 -7.62
C ASP A 22 -9.91 -3.69 -6.31
N SER A 23 -10.89 -2.80 -6.29
CA SER A 23 -11.71 -2.55 -5.10
C SER A 23 -12.53 -3.76 -4.65
N GLY A 24 -12.82 -4.69 -5.57
CA GLY A 24 -13.59 -5.90 -5.25
C GLY A 24 -12.79 -6.95 -4.50
N HIS A 25 -11.47 -6.84 -4.51
CA HIS A 25 -10.56 -7.79 -3.87
C HIS A 25 -9.73 -7.15 -2.76
N LEU A 26 -9.94 -5.88 -2.45
CA LEU A 26 -9.18 -5.16 -1.44
C LEU A 26 -10.01 -4.94 -0.17
N ALA A 27 -9.52 -5.45 0.95
CA ALA A 27 -10.04 -5.12 2.26
C ALA A 27 -9.27 -3.92 2.82
N GLY A 28 -9.92 -2.76 2.89
CA GLY A 28 -9.35 -1.57 3.50
C GLY A 28 -9.52 -1.55 5.00
N GLU A 29 -8.87 -0.60 5.66
CA GLU A 29 -8.97 -0.41 7.10
C GLU A 29 -10.43 -0.19 7.53
N GLY A 30 -10.85 -0.91 8.56
CA GLY A 30 -12.21 -0.78 9.09
C GLY A 30 -13.31 -1.30 8.18
N SER A 31 -12.98 -1.87 7.04
CA SER A 31 -13.95 -2.42 6.11
C SER A 31 -14.32 -3.85 6.46
N PHE A 32 -15.60 -4.17 6.28
CA PHE A 32 -16.06 -5.54 6.32
C PHE A 32 -15.83 -6.16 4.94
N PHE A 33 -15.10 -7.28 4.90
CA PHE A 33 -14.78 -7.95 3.65
C PHE A 33 -14.94 -9.46 3.80
N VAL A 34 -15.67 -10.06 2.86
CA VAL A 34 -15.86 -11.51 2.80
C VAL A 34 -15.10 -12.02 1.57
N PRO A 35 -14.02 -12.79 1.75
CA PRO A 35 -13.29 -13.33 0.60
C PRO A 35 -14.14 -14.36 -0.15
N ASP A 36 -13.99 -14.38 -1.47
CA ASP A 36 -14.72 -15.29 -2.36
C ASP A 36 -14.03 -16.64 -2.58
N GLY A 37 -13.01 -16.95 -1.77
CA GLY A 37 -12.22 -18.18 -1.91
C GLY A 37 -11.03 -18.05 -2.84
N GLY A 38 -10.87 -16.91 -3.49
CA GLY A 38 -9.73 -16.59 -4.33
C GLY A 38 -8.69 -15.74 -3.60
N LEU A 39 -7.82 -15.15 -4.38
CA LEU A 39 -6.79 -14.25 -3.88
C LEU A 39 -7.42 -12.90 -3.50
N TRP A 40 -7.02 -12.35 -2.38
CA TRP A 40 -7.50 -11.04 -1.94
C TRP A 40 -6.40 -10.25 -1.23
N PHE A 41 -6.64 -8.98 -1.00
CA PHE A 41 -5.65 -8.04 -0.50
C PHE A 41 -6.17 -7.37 0.77
N ARG A 42 -5.25 -7.07 1.67
CA ARG A 42 -5.56 -6.33 2.89
C ARG A 42 -4.61 -5.15 2.98
N GLU A 43 -5.15 -3.98 3.30
CA GLU A 43 -4.42 -2.72 3.33
C GLU A 43 -4.48 -2.13 4.74
N ALA A 44 -3.34 -1.69 5.26
CA ALA A 44 -3.27 -1.00 6.54
C ALA A 44 -2.27 0.15 6.44
N PHE A 45 -2.74 1.37 6.60
CA PHE A 45 -1.89 2.55 6.69
C PHE A 45 -1.40 2.72 8.12
N GLN A 46 -0.13 3.11 8.27
CA GLN A 46 0.53 3.22 9.56
C GLN A 46 1.38 4.48 9.61
N GLU A 47 1.57 5.00 10.82
CA GLU A 47 2.60 5.99 11.15
C GLU A 47 2.52 7.29 10.36
N PHE A 48 1.31 7.86 10.20
CA PHE A 48 1.21 9.20 9.65
C PHE A 48 1.81 10.21 10.62
N THR A 49 2.90 10.86 10.19
CA THR A 49 3.60 11.86 10.98
C THR A 49 3.69 13.14 10.18
N VAL A 50 3.29 14.26 10.78
CA VAL A 50 3.42 15.58 10.16
C VAL A 50 4.71 16.20 10.66
N THR A 51 5.62 16.49 9.73
CA THR A 51 6.86 17.20 10.02
C THR A 51 6.78 18.59 9.41
N ARG A 52 7.02 19.60 10.24
CA ARG A 52 7.06 20.99 9.80
C ARG A 52 8.51 21.45 9.76
N PRO A 53 9.14 21.48 8.57
CA PRO A 53 10.43 22.15 8.45
C PRO A 53 10.25 23.63 8.78
N ALA A 54 11.32 24.28 9.24
CA ALA A 54 11.28 25.58 9.93
C ALA A 54 10.57 26.72 9.20
N GLN A 55 10.17 26.58 7.96
CA GLN A 55 9.71 27.75 7.24
C GLN A 55 8.32 27.71 6.64
N PHE A 56 7.78 26.73 5.98
CA PHE A 56 6.52 27.01 5.29
C PHE A 56 5.58 25.85 5.00
N SER A 57 6.01 24.62 5.06
CA SER A 57 5.16 23.53 4.59
C SER A 57 5.28 22.32 5.47
N SER A 58 4.17 21.61 5.65
CA SER A 58 4.13 20.37 6.39
C SER A 58 4.38 19.22 5.43
N ARG A 59 5.37 18.39 5.74
CA ARG A 59 5.56 17.11 5.08
C ARG A 59 4.81 16.05 5.86
N VAL A 60 4.14 15.16 5.17
CA VAL A 60 3.49 14.01 5.79
C VAL A 60 4.29 12.76 5.45
N ASP A 61 4.78 12.07 6.47
CA ASP A 61 5.46 10.78 6.33
C ASP A 61 4.54 9.68 6.83
N GLY A 62 4.57 8.55 6.17
CA GLY A 62 3.75 7.42 6.58
C GLY A 62 4.19 6.13 5.91
N SER A 63 3.46 5.09 6.21
CA SER A 63 3.64 3.81 5.55
C SER A 63 2.31 3.10 5.34
N VAL A 64 2.30 2.20 4.37
CA VAL A 64 1.19 1.31 4.13
C VAL A 64 1.72 -0.11 4.02
N VAL A 65 1.01 -1.04 4.64
CA VAL A 65 1.27 -2.47 4.48
C VAL A 65 0.20 -3.05 3.58
N TYR A 66 0.62 -3.70 2.52
CA TYR A 66 -0.24 -4.52 1.67
C TYR A 66 0.05 -5.99 1.96
N GLU A 67 -1.00 -6.71 2.30
CA GLU A 67 -0.94 -8.15 2.48
C GLU A 67 -1.72 -8.81 1.36
N ILE A 68 -1.12 -9.82 0.74
CA ILE A 68 -1.72 -10.60 -0.33
C ILE A 68 -2.03 -11.96 0.24
N LEU A 69 -3.30 -12.30 0.32
CA LEU A 69 -3.79 -13.52 0.96
C LEU A 69 -4.25 -14.49 -0.12
N GLN A 70 -3.70 -15.68 -0.07
CA GLN A 70 -3.96 -16.76 -1.02
C GLN A 70 -4.37 -18.00 -0.24
N PRO A 71 -5.37 -18.78 -0.70
CA PRO A 71 -5.74 -20.03 0.00
C PRO A 71 -4.54 -20.94 0.22
N SER A 72 -4.44 -21.54 1.40
CA SER A 72 -3.28 -22.34 1.81
C SER A 72 -3.13 -23.67 1.06
N ASP A 73 -4.14 -24.07 0.28
CA ASP A 73 -4.06 -25.24 -0.60
C ASP A 73 -3.24 -25.00 -1.87
N ARG A 74 -2.74 -23.77 -2.05
CA ARG A 74 -1.86 -23.38 -3.16
C ARG A 74 -0.51 -22.95 -2.61
N ASP A 75 0.52 -22.90 -3.48
CA ASP A 75 1.82 -22.40 -3.09
C ASP A 75 1.82 -20.86 -3.04
N PHE A 76 2.93 -20.27 -2.57
CA PHE A 76 3.05 -18.81 -2.44
C PHE A 76 3.32 -18.09 -3.76
N ARG A 77 3.52 -18.81 -4.87
CA ARG A 77 4.05 -18.22 -6.10
C ARG A 77 3.23 -17.03 -6.60
N GLU A 78 1.91 -17.20 -6.69
CA GLU A 78 1.04 -16.15 -7.20
C GLU A 78 1.05 -14.92 -6.30
N ALA A 79 0.97 -15.12 -4.99
CA ALA A 79 1.03 -14.03 -4.02
C ALA A 79 2.38 -13.32 -4.06
N GLU A 80 3.48 -14.06 -4.18
CA GLU A 80 4.82 -13.49 -4.26
C GLU A 80 5.06 -12.72 -5.56
N VAL A 81 4.52 -13.20 -6.68
CA VAL A 81 4.59 -12.48 -7.96
C VAL A 81 3.85 -11.15 -7.86
N LEU A 82 2.68 -11.14 -7.26
CA LEU A 82 1.92 -9.91 -7.07
C LEU A 82 2.60 -8.95 -6.09
N ARG A 83 3.19 -9.47 -5.01
CA ARG A 83 4.00 -8.64 -4.11
C ARG A 83 5.14 -7.96 -4.85
N GLN A 84 5.84 -8.68 -5.71
CA GLN A 84 6.93 -8.12 -6.51
C GLN A 84 6.40 -7.07 -7.50
N SER A 85 5.26 -7.30 -8.11
CA SER A 85 4.64 -6.31 -9.00
C SER A 85 4.31 -5.01 -8.28
N ILE A 86 3.79 -5.09 -7.06
CA ILE A 86 3.50 -3.90 -6.25
C ILE A 86 4.81 -3.21 -5.85
N ALA A 87 5.81 -3.97 -5.45
CA ALA A 87 7.13 -3.43 -5.10
C ALA A 87 7.75 -2.68 -6.29
N ASP A 88 7.70 -3.26 -7.47
CA ASP A 88 8.24 -2.63 -8.69
C ASP A 88 7.48 -1.35 -9.05
N LEU A 89 6.16 -1.35 -8.86
CA LEU A 89 5.33 -0.19 -9.14
C LEU A 89 5.71 1.03 -8.30
N PHE A 90 6.03 0.82 -7.03
CA PHE A 90 6.34 1.90 -6.09
C PHE A 90 7.85 2.11 -5.90
N GLN A 91 8.68 1.47 -6.70
CA GLN A 91 10.14 1.55 -6.57
C GLN A 91 10.65 2.99 -6.73
N PRO A 92 11.39 3.53 -5.74
CA PRO A 92 12.04 4.83 -5.90
C PRO A 92 13.11 4.83 -7.00
N PRO A 93 13.34 5.94 -7.70
CA PRO A 93 12.65 7.22 -7.57
C PRO A 93 11.32 7.23 -8.30
N LEU A 94 10.30 7.75 -7.64
CA LEU A 94 8.96 7.86 -8.22
C LEU A 94 8.28 9.09 -7.64
N LEU A 95 7.61 9.85 -8.49
CA LEU A 95 6.84 11.02 -8.09
C LEU A 95 5.40 10.84 -8.55
N ILE A 96 4.47 10.86 -7.60
CA ILE A 96 3.04 10.73 -7.88
C ILE A 96 2.38 12.06 -7.56
N SER A 97 1.82 12.73 -8.58
CA SER A 97 1.14 14.01 -8.38
C SER A 97 -0.26 13.80 -7.85
N GLY A 98 -0.58 14.49 -6.76
CA GLY A 98 -1.92 14.57 -6.20
C GLY A 98 -2.47 15.99 -6.30
N GLU A 99 -3.65 16.19 -5.76
CA GLU A 99 -4.25 17.51 -5.71
C GLU A 99 -3.67 18.31 -4.53
N GLY A 100 -2.85 19.30 -4.84
CA GLY A 100 -2.20 20.14 -3.85
C GLY A 100 -0.98 19.53 -3.18
N PHE A 101 -0.53 18.36 -3.64
CA PHE A 101 0.66 17.70 -3.11
C PHE A 101 1.29 16.78 -4.16
N TYR A 102 2.52 16.36 -3.89
CA TYR A 102 3.11 15.21 -4.59
C TYR A 102 3.57 14.18 -3.57
N LEU A 103 3.52 12.93 -3.99
CA LEU A 103 3.81 11.78 -3.16
C LEU A 103 5.05 11.08 -3.68
N GLN A 104 5.92 10.68 -2.77
CA GLN A 104 7.18 10.04 -3.09
C GLN A 104 7.34 8.78 -2.24
N PRO A 105 7.28 7.58 -2.81
CA PRO A 105 7.75 6.40 -2.10
C PRO A 105 9.22 6.54 -1.76
N THR A 106 9.59 6.20 -0.54
CA THR A 106 10.96 6.37 -0.06
C THR A 106 11.67 5.06 0.17
N ARG A 107 10.95 4.01 0.57
CA ARG A 107 11.53 2.71 0.84
C ARG A 107 10.47 1.63 0.75
N ILE A 108 10.83 0.50 0.20
CA ILE A 108 9.98 -0.68 0.11
C ILE A 108 10.64 -1.81 0.89
N VAL A 109 9.89 -2.41 1.81
CA VAL A 109 10.38 -3.48 2.67
C VAL A 109 9.49 -4.71 2.45
N PRO A 110 9.97 -5.71 1.70
CA PRO A 110 9.27 -7.00 1.66
C PRO A 110 9.28 -7.62 3.05
N LEU A 111 8.13 -8.13 3.47
CA LEU A 111 8.00 -8.81 4.75
C LEU A 111 8.02 -10.32 4.52
N ALA A 112 8.42 -11.08 5.53
CA ALA A 112 8.49 -12.53 5.42
C ALA A 112 7.09 -13.10 5.14
N SER A 113 7.00 -14.00 4.15
CA SER A 113 5.77 -14.72 3.89
C SER A 113 5.44 -15.63 5.06
N ARG A 114 4.16 -15.76 5.36
CA ARG A 114 3.72 -16.55 6.50
C ARG A 114 2.43 -17.30 6.19
N LEU A 115 2.21 -18.34 6.96
CA LEU A 115 0.95 -19.10 6.95
C LEU A 115 0.12 -18.65 8.16
N ASP A 116 -1.11 -18.24 7.92
CA ASP A 116 -2.05 -17.87 8.95
C ASP A 116 -3.38 -18.59 8.70
N ARG A 117 -3.65 -19.64 9.47
CA ARG A 117 -4.84 -20.49 9.33
C ARG A 117 -4.95 -21.06 7.91
N ALA A 118 -5.97 -20.66 7.17
CA ALA A 118 -6.24 -21.12 5.82
C ALA A 118 -5.57 -20.29 4.73
N TRP A 119 -4.67 -19.33 5.11
CA TRP A 119 -4.13 -18.36 4.18
C TRP A 119 -2.61 -18.35 4.15
N ASN A 120 -2.06 -18.36 2.94
CA ASN A 120 -0.68 -17.98 2.68
C ASN A 120 -0.64 -16.47 2.47
N ILE A 121 0.18 -15.77 3.23
CA ILE A 121 0.23 -14.31 3.21
C ILE A 121 1.61 -13.85 2.78
N ALA A 122 1.66 -13.13 1.65
CA ALA A 122 2.83 -12.37 1.24
C ALA A 122 2.55 -10.89 1.52
N ALA A 123 3.52 -10.19 2.07
CA ALA A 123 3.30 -8.81 2.49
C ALA A 123 4.49 -7.93 2.18
N LEU A 124 4.23 -6.62 2.04
CA LEU A 124 5.27 -5.62 1.92
C LEU A 124 4.81 -4.33 2.60
N ARG A 125 5.78 -3.55 3.05
CA ARG A 125 5.55 -2.20 3.57
C ARG A 125 6.15 -1.18 2.62
N ILE A 126 5.38 -0.14 2.31
CA ILE A 126 5.82 0.98 1.49
C ILE A 126 5.88 2.21 2.37
N HIS A 127 7.06 2.75 2.54
CA HIS A 127 7.25 4.04 3.21
C HIS A 127 7.14 5.15 2.17
N PHE A 128 6.50 6.24 2.53
CA PHE A 128 6.31 7.36 1.62
C PHE A 128 6.38 8.70 2.36
N SER A 129 6.63 9.76 1.59
CA SER A 129 6.52 11.13 2.04
C SER A 129 5.61 11.89 1.07
N ALA A 130 4.75 12.74 1.60
CA ALA A 130 3.91 13.62 0.81
C ALA A 130 4.31 15.07 1.10
N TYR A 131 4.50 15.84 0.05
CA TYR A 131 4.96 17.22 0.11
C TYR A 131 3.90 18.14 -0.47
N PRO A 132 3.60 19.26 0.17
CA PRO A 132 2.68 20.25 -0.41
C PRO A 132 3.30 20.90 -1.65
N VAL A 133 2.43 21.29 -2.56
CA VAL A 133 2.81 22.01 -3.78
C VAL A 133 2.52 23.47 -3.61
#